data_92ec3515229c9ea1e7f446a98882ea0c
#
_entry.id   92ec3515229c9ea1e7f446a98882ea0c
#
_cell.length_a   1.000
_cell.length_b   1.000
_cell.length_c   1.000
_cell.angle_alpha   90.00
_cell.angle_beta   90.00
_cell.angle_gamma   90.00
#
_symmetry.space_group_name_H-M   'P 1'
#
loop_
_entity.id
_entity.type
_entity.pdbx_description
1 polymer ?
#
loop_
_entity_poly.entity_id
_entity_poly.type
_entity_poly.pdbx_seq_one_letter_code
_entity_poly.pdbx_strand_id
1 'polypeptide(L)'
;MDQLREPLDVHTCGLPLALEVMGERWSFLLLRAAFNGLTHFEEFLGIGIARNILASRLAKLVEHGILVREPQADDRRKVSYRLTAKGVALLPAMLALRQWGERYGLGVPSNPVLVDRRDRRPIAPIAVHAQDGRVLDYADLLWVDGAELDPPAAGEAPDTGPTNTCC
;
A
#
# COMPACT_ATOMS: atom_id res chain seq x y z
N MET A 1 -29.87 -1.12 12.57
CA MET A 1 -28.46 -0.86 12.15
C MET A 1 -28.40 0.61 11.77
N ASP A 2 -28.07 1.43 12.74
CA ASP A 2 -27.95 2.88 12.55
C ASP A 2 -26.46 3.16 12.24
N GLN A 3 -26.11 3.01 10.97
CA GLN A 3 -24.80 3.45 10.49
C GLN A 3 -24.85 4.98 10.35
N LEU A 4 -23.79 5.66 10.77
CA LEU A 4 -23.65 7.09 10.58
C LEU A 4 -24.08 7.47 9.14
N ARG A 5 -25.22 8.11 9.00
CA ARG A 5 -25.74 8.62 7.73
C ARG A 5 -25.27 10.05 7.43
N GLU A 6 -24.29 10.54 8.17
CA GLU A 6 -23.73 11.85 7.90
C GLU A 6 -22.93 11.82 6.59
N PRO A 7 -22.99 12.90 5.78
CA PRO A 7 -22.18 13.00 4.58
C PRO A 7 -20.71 12.89 4.99
N LEU A 8 -19.99 11.94 4.34
CA LEU A 8 -18.55 11.76 4.54
C LEU A 8 -17.85 13.11 4.40
N ASP A 9 -17.38 13.68 5.50
CA ASP A 9 -16.48 14.80 5.44
C ASP A 9 -15.14 14.34 4.90
N VAL A 10 -14.91 14.63 3.62
CA VAL A 10 -13.67 14.27 2.92
C VAL A 10 -12.42 14.85 3.56
N HIS A 11 -12.56 15.90 4.40
CA HIS A 11 -11.44 16.54 5.06
C HIS A 11 -10.99 15.81 6.34
N THR A 12 -11.86 15.01 6.93
CA THR A 12 -11.57 14.22 8.15
C THR A 12 -11.27 12.75 7.84
N CYS A 13 -11.41 12.32 6.60
CA CYS A 13 -11.16 10.94 6.16
C CYS A 13 -9.80 10.81 5.47
N GLY A 14 -8.98 9.85 5.87
CA GLY A 14 -7.68 9.59 5.22
C GLY A 14 -7.78 8.96 3.84
N LEU A 15 -8.93 8.35 3.47
CA LEU A 15 -9.08 7.67 2.18
C LEU A 15 -9.00 8.62 0.98
N PRO A 16 -9.65 9.80 0.95
CA PRO A 16 -9.48 10.75 -0.14
C PRO A 16 -8.02 11.16 -0.36
N LEU A 17 -7.28 11.45 0.72
CA LEU A 17 -5.86 11.78 0.64
C LEU A 17 -5.03 10.63 0.05
N ALA A 18 -5.32 9.39 0.42
CA ALA A 18 -4.66 8.23 -0.15
C ALA A 18 -4.98 8.07 -1.64
N LEU A 19 -6.23 8.34 -2.05
CA LEU A 19 -6.66 8.26 -3.45
C LEU A 19 -6.08 9.35 -4.34
N GLU A 20 -5.75 10.54 -3.81
CA GLU A 20 -5.01 11.57 -4.56
C GLU A 20 -3.66 11.04 -5.06
N VAL A 21 -3.00 10.21 -4.28
CA VAL A 21 -1.69 9.62 -4.61
C VAL A 21 -1.86 8.33 -5.40
N MET A 22 -2.72 7.44 -4.91
CA MET A 22 -2.82 6.05 -5.37
C MET A 22 -4.04 5.77 -6.24
N GLY A 23 -4.99 6.68 -6.39
CA GLY A 23 -6.28 6.46 -7.07
C GLY A 23 -6.19 6.19 -8.58
N GLU A 24 -5.00 6.24 -9.15
CA GLU A 24 -4.81 5.95 -10.56
C GLU A 24 -4.26 4.53 -10.78
N ARG A 25 -4.79 3.86 -11.81
CA ARG A 25 -4.43 2.49 -12.18
C ARG A 25 -2.91 2.24 -12.17
N TRP A 26 -2.14 3.15 -12.76
CA TRP A 26 -0.70 2.97 -12.89
C TRP A 26 0.06 3.11 -11.58
N SER A 27 -0.44 3.87 -10.61
CA SER A 27 0.21 4.01 -9.31
C SER A 27 0.34 2.67 -8.60
N PHE A 28 -0.74 1.88 -8.52
CA PHE A 28 -0.69 0.54 -7.92
C PHE A 28 0.12 -0.47 -8.75
N LEU A 29 0.10 -0.38 -10.08
CA LEU A 29 0.91 -1.28 -10.93
C LEU A 29 2.41 -0.98 -10.78
N LEU A 30 2.81 0.29 -10.68
CA LEU A 30 4.19 0.69 -10.42
C LEU A 30 4.63 0.29 -9.01
N LEU A 31 3.76 0.47 -8.01
CA LEU A 31 4.02 0.01 -6.64
C LEU A 31 4.26 -1.49 -6.61
N ARG A 32 3.40 -2.29 -7.27
CA ARG A 32 3.60 -3.75 -7.41
C ARG A 32 4.93 -4.08 -8.07
N ALA A 33 5.29 -3.37 -9.13
CA ALA A 33 6.56 -3.59 -9.83
C ALA A 33 7.75 -3.28 -8.92
N ALA A 34 7.69 -2.21 -8.13
CA ALA A 34 8.72 -1.87 -7.15
C ALA A 34 8.83 -2.94 -6.04
N PHE A 35 7.72 -3.48 -5.54
CA PHE A 35 7.73 -4.62 -4.60
C PHE A 35 8.32 -5.90 -5.20
N ASN A 36 8.25 -6.06 -6.52
CA ASN A 36 8.90 -7.16 -7.25
C ASN A 36 10.37 -6.86 -7.59
N GLY A 37 10.94 -5.77 -7.09
CA GLY A 37 12.35 -5.43 -7.21
C GLY A 37 12.73 -4.62 -8.45
N LEU A 38 11.77 -4.12 -9.24
CA LEU A 38 12.06 -3.20 -10.33
C LEU A 38 12.49 -1.85 -9.74
N THR A 39 13.62 -1.34 -10.22
CA THR A 39 14.21 -0.10 -9.70
C THR A 39 14.55 0.93 -10.79
N HIS A 40 14.64 0.50 -12.05
CA HIS A 40 15.07 1.37 -13.14
C HIS A 40 13.91 1.74 -14.06
N PHE A 41 14.00 2.95 -14.63
CA PHE A 41 12.96 3.48 -15.51
C PHE A 41 12.61 2.53 -16.67
N GLU A 42 13.64 1.94 -17.31
CA GLU A 42 13.44 1.02 -18.44
C GLU A 42 12.80 -0.30 -18.01
N GLU A 43 13.06 -0.78 -16.78
CA GLU A 43 12.39 -1.96 -16.22
C GLU A 43 10.90 -1.68 -16.01
N PHE A 44 10.54 -0.51 -15.50
CA PHE A 44 9.14 -0.10 -15.35
C PHE A 44 8.41 0.05 -16.70
N LEU A 45 9.09 0.43 -17.78
CA LEU A 45 8.48 0.44 -19.11
C LEU A 45 8.03 -0.94 -19.55
N GLY A 46 8.74 -1.98 -19.12
CA GLY A 46 8.42 -3.39 -19.43
C GLY A 46 7.02 -3.84 -18.96
N ILE A 47 6.36 -3.09 -18.06
CA ILE A 47 4.97 -3.40 -17.66
C ILE A 47 3.92 -2.91 -18.65
N GLY A 48 4.32 -2.29 -19.78
CA GLY A 48 3.39 -1.85 -20.84
C GLY A 48 2.81 -0.46 -20.65
N ILE A 49 3.44 0.39 -19.84
CA ILE A 49 3.07 1.80 -19.64
C ILE A 49 3.77 2.70 -20.67
N ALA A 50 3.08 3.71 -21.18
CA ALA A 50 3.68 4.70 -22.07
C ALA A 50 4.72 5.55 -21.32
N ARG A 51 5.85 5.86 -21.97
CA ARG A 51 7.01 6.56 -21.39
C ARG A 51 6.64 7.87 -20.69
N ASN A 52 5.81 8.70 -21.31
CA ASN A 52 5.36 9.97 -20.73
C ASN A 52 4.49 9.78 -19.48
N ILE A 53 3.63 8.76 -19.49
CA ILE A 53 2.79 8.42 -18.34
C ILE A 53 3.67 7.88 -17.20
N LEU A 54 4.63 6.99 -17.51
CA LEU A 54 5.57 6.47 -16.53
C LEU A 54 6.34 7.60 -15.83
N ALA A 55 6.92 8.53 -16.62
CA ALA A 55 7.68 9.65 -16.08
C ALA A 55 6.82 10.49 -15.11
N SER A 56 5.60 10.83 -15.50
CA SER A 56 4.66 11.58 -14.67
C SER A 56 4.30 10.82 -13.38
N ARG A 57 4.05 9.52 -13.47
CA ARG A 57 3.66 8.71 -12.31
C ARG A 57 4.81 8.49 -11.34
N LEU A 58 6.00 8.19 -11.82
CA LEU A 58 7.17 8.07 -10.96
C LEU A 58 7.49 9.39 -10.26
N ALA A 59 7.37 10.53 -10.97
CA ALA A 59 7.54 11.85 -10.35
C ALA A 59 6.54 12.07 -9.21
N LYS A 60 5.25 11.77 -9.44
CA LYS A 60 4.21 11.88 -8.41
C LYS A 60 4.46 10.97 -7.20
N LEU A 61 4.88 9.71 -7.44
CA LEU A 61 5.20 8.78 -6.34
C LEU A 61 6.41 9.24 -5.53
N VAL A 62 7.39 9.90 -6.17
CA VAL A 62 8.54 10.50 -5.49
C VAL A 62 8.12 11.75 -4.72
N GLU A 63 7.34 12.65 -5.31
CA GLU A 63 6.80 13.86 -4.68
C GLU A 63 6.05 13.54 -3.38
N HIS A 64 5.22 12.49 -3.41
CA HIS A 64 4.48 12.04 -2.24
C HIS A 64 5.27 11.14 -1.28
N GLY A 65 6.57 10.93 -1.54
CA GLY A 65 7.45 10.16 -0.69
C GLY A 65 7.14 8.65 -0.62
N ILE A 66 6.47 8.11 -1.64
CA ILE A 66 6.25 6.65 -1.79
C ILE A 66 7.50 5.97 -2.33
N LEU A 67 8.14 6.62 -3.30
CA LEU A 67 9.43 6.22 -3.83
C LEU A 67 10.47 7.30 -3.51
N VAL A 68 11.71 6.89 -3.42
CA VAL A 68 12.87 7.80 -3.45
C VAL A 68 13.60 7.60 -4.77
N ARG A 69 14.08 8.69 -5.33
CA ARG A 69 14.89 8.72 -6.56
C ARG A 69 16.35 8.92 -6.21
N GLU A 70 17.19 7.94 -6.52
CA GLU A 70 18.63 7.94 -6.17
C GLU A 70 19.49 7.84 -7.41
N PRO A 71 20.50 8.73 -7.59
CA PRO A 71 21.54 8.54 -8.59
C PRO A 71 22.37 7.30 -8.26
N GLN A 72 22.76 6.53 -9.26
CA GLN A 72 23.68 5.41 -9.03
C GLN A 72 25.10 5.91 -8.76
N ALA A 73 25.80 5.22 -7.84
CA ALA A 73 27.17 5.58 -7.46
C ALA A 73 28.15 5.51 -8.66
N ASP A 74 27.96 4.54 -9.54
CA ASP A 74 28.84 4.27 -10.68
C ASP A 74 28.53 5.12 -11.92
N ASP A 75 27.32 5.61 -12.05
CA ASP A 75 26.90 6.49 -13.15
C ASP A 75 25.76 7.40 -12.70
N ARG A 76 26.05 8.65 -12.40
CA ARG A 76 25.07 9.66 -11.95
C ARG A 76 23.95 9.93 -12.95
N ARG A 77 24.10 9.51 -14.22
CA ARG A 77 23.04 9.60 -15.24
C ARG A 77 22.01 8.48 -15.09
N LYS A 78 22.40 7.38 -14.46
CA LYS A 78 21.49 6.28 -14.11
C LYS A 78 20.83 6.56 -12.79
N VAL A 79 19.52 6.40 -12.75
CA VAL A 79 18.68 6.68 -11.60
C VAL A 79 17.93 5.41 -11.22
N SER A 80 17.90 5.12 -9.92
CA SER A 80 17.04 4.08 -9.35
C SER A 80 15.89 4.70 -8.56
N TYR A 81 14.77 3.99 -8.54
CA TYR A 81 13.58 4.30 -7.74
C TYR A 81 13.40 3.19 -6.71
N ARG A 82 13.37 3.54 -5.44
CA ARG A 82 13.24 2.58 -4.34
C ARG A 82 12.04 2.92 -3.46
N LEU A 83 11.44 1.89 -2.87
CA LEU A 83 10.39 2.09 -1.87
C LEU A 83 10.95 2.76 -0.63
N THR A 84 10.24 3.78 -0.14
CA THR A 84 10.46 4.35 1.19
C THR A 84 9.71 3.53 2.25
N ALA A 85 9.90 3.82 3.53
CA ALA A 85 9.09 3.24 4.61
C ALA A 85 7.58 3.52 4.39
N LYS A 86 7.23 4.73 3.95
CA LYS A 86 5.85 5.11 3.57
C LYS A 86 5.33 4.28 2.40
N GLY A 87 6.17 4.01 1.40
CA GLY A 87 5.81 3.14 0.27
C GLY A 87 5.60 1.69 0.69
N VAL A 88 6.47 1.17 1.57
CA VAL A 88 6.34 -0.19 2.12
C VAL A 88 5.04 -0.35 2.93
N ALA A 89 4.61 0.67 3.66
CA ALA A 89 3.36 0.66 4.43
C ALA A 89 2.09 0.47 3.56
N LEU A 90 2.18 0.67 2.24
CA LEU A 90 1.08 0.38 1.30
C LEU A 90 0.96 -1.11 0.91
N LEU A 91 1.89 -1.96 1.35
CA LEU A 91 1.88 -3.39 1.00
C LEU A 91 0.55 -4.09 1.36
N PRO A 92 0.00 -3.94 2.58
CA PRO A 92 -1.27 -4.59 2.93
C PRO A 92 -2.42 -4.15 2.03
N ALA A 93 -2.56 -2.86 1.71
CA ALA A 93 -3.60 -2.35 0.83
C ALA A 93 -3.48 -2.92 -0.59
N MET A 94 -2.25 -2.97 -1.13
CA MET A 94 -1.99 -3.56 -2.44
C MET A 94 -2.34 -5.05 -2.47
N LEU A 95 -1.99 -5.78 -1.41
CA LEU A 95 -2.27 -7.21 -1.30
C LEU A 95 -3.76 -7.49 -1.14
N ALA A 96 -4.49 -6.68 -0.36
CA ALA A 96 -5.93 -6.79 -0.23
C ALA A 96 -6.63 -6.61 -1.59
N LEU A 97 -6.26 -5.59 -2.36
CA LEU A 97 -6.77 -5.38 -3.72
C LEU A 97 -6.41 -6.53 -4.67
N ARG A 98 -5.19 -7.05 -4.58
CA ARG A 98 -4.74 -8.19 -5.37
C ARG A 98 -5.56 -9.43 -5.07
N GLN A 99 -5.72 -9.80 -3.80
CA GLN A 99 -6.48 -10.97 -3.37
C GLN A 99 -7.96 -10.84 -3.75
N TRP A 100 -8.52 -9.64 -3.65
CA TRP A 100 -9.87 -9.37 -4.14
C TRP A 100 -10.00 -9.62 -5.66
N GLY A 101 -9.03 -9.13 -6.45
CA GLY A 101 -8.98 -9.33 -7.89
C GLY A 101 -8.79 -10.81 -8.29
N GLU A 102 -7.98 -11.57 -7.53
CA GLU A 102 -7.82 -13.02 -7.71
C GLU A 102 -9.14 -13.74 -7.48
N ARG A 103 -9.83 -13.42 -6.38
CA ARG A 103 -11.06 -14.09 -5.98
C ARG A 103 -12.24 -13.79 -6.91
N TYR A 104 -12.44 -12.53 -7.29
CA TYR A 104 -13.65 -12.07 -7.98
C TYR A 104 -13.43 -11.76 -9.46
N GLY A 105 -12.19 -11.60 -9.91
CA GLY A 105 -11.86 -11.29 -11.29
C GLY A 105 -11.25 -12.46 -12.06
N LEU A 106 -10.15 -13.01 -11.55
CA LEU A 106 -9.42 -14.08 -12.26
C LEU A 106 -9.96 -15.48 -11.96
N GLY A 107 -10.48 -15.72 -10.75
CA GLY A 107 -10.84 -17.05 -10.27
C GLY A 107 -9.64 -17.99 -10.03
N VAL A 108 -8.42 -17.49 -10.18
CA VAL A 108 -7.16 -18.23 -9.97
C VAL A 108 -6.15 -17.36 -9.23
N PRO A 109 -5.19 -17.95 -8.49
CA PRO A 109 -4.10 -17.21 -7.86
C PRO A 109 -3.23 -16.49 -8.90
N SER A 110 -2.78 -15.29 -8.55
CA SER A 110 -1.82 -14.54 -9.38
C SER A 110 -0.43 -15.16 -9.35
N ASN A 111 0.31 -15.01 -10.45
CA ASN A 111 1.72 -15.35 -10.54
C ASN A 111 2.55 -14.06 -10.74
N PRO A 112 3.66 -13.85 -10.00
CA PRO A 112 4.21 -14.68 -8.92
C PRO A 112 3.37 -14.66 -7.64
N VAL A 113 3.50 -15.71 -6.82
CA VAL A 113 2.86 -15.85 -5.51
C VAL A 113 3.76 -15.23 -4.45
N LEU A 114 3.19 -14.40 -3.57
CA LEU A 114 3.90 -13.91 -2.39
C LEU A 114 3.87 -14.96 -1.29
N VAL A 115 5.03 -15.25 -0.73
CA VAL A 115 5.22 -16.29 0.29
C VAL A 115 5.99 -15.73 1.49
N ASP A 116 5.80 -16.33 2.65
CA ASP A 116 6.68 -16.10 3.80
C ASP A 116 8.09 -16.63 3.47
N ARG A 117 9.11 -15.82 3.76
CA ARG A 117 10.52 -16.16 3.51
C ARG A 117 10.97 -17.37 4.34
N ARG A 118 10.39 -17.60 5.51
CA ARG A 118 10.81 -18.61 6.48
C ARG A 118 10.44 -20.02 6.05
N ASP A 119 9.19 -20.20 5.61
CA ASP A 119 8.65 -21.54 5.31
C ASP A 119 8.19 -21.71 3.86
N ARG A 120 8.28 -20.64 3.04
CA ARG A 120 7.90 -20.61 1.63
C ARG A 120 6.41 -20.88 1.38
N ARG A 121 5.57 -20.73 2.39
CA ARG A 121 4.12 -20.85 2.25
C ARG A 121 3.50 -19.54 1.76
N PRO A 122 2.43 -19.59 0.95
CA PRO A 122 1.67 -18.40 0.60
C PRO A 122 1.20 -17.65 1.85
N ILE A 123 1.24 -16.32 1.78
CA ILE A 123 0.70 -15.49 2.87
C ILE A 123 -0.81 -15.72 3.03
N ALA A 124 -1.30 -15.61 4.25
CA ALA A 124 -2.73 -15.65 4.54
C ALA A 124 -3.49 -14.51 3.84
N PRO A 125 -4.80 -14.64 3.65
CA PRO A 125 -5.64 -13.55 3.23
C PRO A 125 -5.52 -12.33 4.16
N ILE A 126 -5.48 -11.14 3.56
CA ILE A 126 -5.55 -9.90 4.33
C ILE A 126 -6.93 -9.80 4.96
N ALA A 127 -6.99 -9.57 6.25
CA ALA A 127 -8.23 -9.48 7.02
C ALA A 127 -8.21 -8.27 7.95
N VAL A 128 -9.39 -7.83 8.37
CA VAL A 128 -9.55 -6.82 9.41
C VAL A 128 -9.46 -7.51 10.77
N HIS A 129 -8.68 -6.96 11.69
CA HIS A 129 -8.49 -7.53 13.02
C HIS A 129 -8.94 -6.55 14.10
N ALA A 130 -9.54 -7.09 15.16
CA ALA A 130 -9.72 -6.36 16.41
C ALA A 130 -8.39 -6.18 17.15
N GLN A 131 -8.36 -5.33 18.17
CA GLN A 131 -7.19 -5.10 19.01
C GLN A 131 -6.68 -6.38 19.71
N ASP A 132 -7.57 -7.32 20.00
CA ASP A 132 -7.24 -8.63 20.58
C ASP A 132 -6.80 -9.68 19.55
N GLY A 133 -6.67 -9.30 18.28
CA GLY A 133 -6.22 -10.15 17.17
C GLY A 133 -7.33 -10.99 16.51
N ARG A 134 -8.58 -10.94 16.97
CA ARG A 134 -9.68 -11.62 16.28
C ARG A 134 -9.89 -11.07 14.87
N VAL A 135 -10.18 -11.94 13.93
CA VAL A 135 -10.65 -11.55 12.61
C VAL A 135 -12.07 -11.03 12.72
N LEU A 136 -12.35 -9.91 12.10
CA LEU A 136 -13.67 -9.26 12.10
C LEU A 136 -14.30 -9.37 10.71
N ASP A 137 -15.58 -9.74 10.68
CA ASP A 137 -16.43 -9.63 9.52
C ASP A 137 -17.09 -8.25 9.45
N TYR A 138 -17.66 -7.90 8.30
CA TYR A 138 -18.36 -6.61 8.13
C TYR A 138 -19.45 -6.36 9.17
N ALA A 139 -20.14 -7.42 9.60
CA ALA A 139 -21.20 -7.34 10.62
C ALA A 139 -20.69 -7.01 12.03
N ASP A 140 -19.38 -7.22 12.28
CA ASP A 140 -18.74 -6.92 13.56
C ASP A 140 -18.25 -5.47 13.64
N LEU A 141 -18.34 -4.70 12.55
CA LEU A 141 -17.81 -3.34 12.43
C LEU A 141 -18.92 -2.31 12.61
N LEU A 142 -18.59 -1.23 13.30
CA LEU A 142 -19.45 -0.07 13.49
C LEU A 142 -18.64 1.22 13.25
N TRP A 143 -19.23 2.15 12.50
CA TRP A 143 -18.72 3.50 12.40
C TRP A 143 -19.27 4.35 13.53
N VAL A 144 -18.40 4.98 14.30
CA VAL A 144 -18.75 5.89 15.40
C VAL A 144 -17.99 7.21 15.22
N ASP A 145 -18.52 8.28 15.80
CA ASP A 145 -17.77 9.53 15.89
C ASP A 145 -16.53 9.32 16.80
N GLY A 146 -15.37 9.80 16.36
CA GLY A 146 -14.14 9.70 17.16
C GLY A 146 -14.23 10.41 18.52
N ALA A 147 -15.12 11.41 18.64
CA ALA A 147 -15.39 12.09 19.91
C ALA A 147 -16.16 11.23 20.93
N GLU A 148 -16.81 10.15 20.48
CA GLU A 148 -17.51 9.18 21.35
C GLU A 148 -16.58 8.10 21.91
N LEU A 149 -15.34 8.04 21.38
CA LEU A 149 -14.36 7.06 21.86
C LEU A 149 -13.63 7.60 23.10
N ASP A 150 -13.47 6.73 24.10
CA ASP A 150 -12.58 7.03 25.21
C ASP A 150 -11.16 7.32 24.68
N PRO A 151 -10.47 8.35 25.19
CA PRO A 151 -9.11 8.59 24.77
C PRO A 151 -8.26 7.34 25.04
N PRO A 152 -7.34 6.96 24.13
CA PRO A 152 -6.47 5.81 24.34
C PRO A 152 -5.78 5.97 25.69
N ALA A 153 -5.76 4.90 26.48
CA ALA A 153 -5.08 4.89 27.78
C ALA A 153 -3.65 5.43 27.57
N ALA A 154 -3.27 6.44 28.37
CA ALA A 154 -1.98 7.10 28.26
C ALA A 154 -0.85 6.07 28.37
N GLY A 155 -0.26 5.65 27.24
CA GLY A 155 0.81 4.64 27.19
C GLY A 155 0.93 3.86 25.87
N GLU A 156 -0.11 3.78 25.07
CA GLU A 156 -0.03 3.13 23.76
C GLU A 156 0.15 4.18 22.65
N ALA A 157 1.40 4.63 22.47
CA ALA A 157 1.78 5.25 21.21
C ALA A 157 1.58 4.20 20.09
N PRO A 158 1.04 4.57 18.92
CA PRO A 158 0.94 3.64 17.80
C PRO A 158 2.33 3.05 17.55
N ASP A 159 2.43 1.74 17.60
CA ASP A 159 3.64 1.00 17.22
C ASP A 159 4.02 1.42 15.79
N THR A 160 4.91 2.40 15.71
CA THR A 160 5.63 2.70 14.49
C THR A 160 6.59 1.53 14.30
N GLY A 161 6.09 0.48 13.65
CA GLY A 161 6.79 -0.77 13.42
C GLY A 161 8.28 -0.62 13.15
N PRO A 162 9.09 -1.68 13.34
CA PRO A 162 10.52 -1.60 13.44
C PRO A 162 11.12 -0.84 12.27
N THR A 163 11.91 0.19 12.57
CA THR A 163 12.81 0.85 11.63
C THR A 163 13.78 -0.19 11.12
N ASN A 164 13.38 -0.88 10.06
CA ASN A 164 14.23 -1.86 9.40
C ASN A 164 15.30 -1.09 8.64
N THR A 165 16.43 -0.89 9.29
CA THR A 165 17.68 -0.45 8.65
C THR A 165 18.10 -1.59 7.72
N CYS A 166 17.75 -1.50 6.45
CA CYS A 166 18.32 -2.37 5.42
C CYS A 166 19.78 -1.97 5.19
N CYS A 167 20.72 -2.84 5.57
CA CYS A 167 22.05 -2.91 5.01
C CYS A 167 22.00 -3.37 3.55
#